data_6eb2f6d479e284612186bfe5af212e92
#
_entry.id   6eb2f6d479e284612186bfe5af212e92
#
_cell.length_a   1.000
_cell.length_b   1.000
_cell.length_c   1.000
_cell.angle_alpha   90.00
_cell.angle_beta   90.00
_cell.angle_gamma   90.00
#
_symmetry.space_group_name_H-M   'P 1'
#
loop_
_entity.id
_entity.type
_entity.pdbx_description
1 polymer ?
#
loop_
_entity_poly.entity_id
_entity_poly.type
_entity_poly.pdbx_seq_one_letter_code
_entity_poly.pdbx_strand_id
1 'polypeptide(L)'
;VEPTAARGSLAGLLGIWGVTRAALLLCVLKVLVFPGPDVTSDVSVIYRGWYDVLVTGTFPQDDVTWQYPPAAALAVLSPAVLPFLEYATAFFVLALAADAVTLALLLRGARGAGRSRRGAWMWVAGVPLLGPTVYARYDVMVTAVAVAGLLAAVRHPRAAGALMAFGALLKVWPALLLLAVRRRSAWVSAAVTGVVVAGLFAVLMPGAFAFLGFQRDRGTEVESLGSLVFHVARHHGWEGKVLLNYGSVEFLGPYVSWVSTGALFLTGAALAWLVLWRLTATRFAPHTAADAAFTAVLLFTVTSRVI
;
A
#
# COMPACT_ATOMS: atom_id res chain seq x y z
N VAL A 1 -36.12 -1.97 -22.92
CA VAL A 1 -35.32 -0.76 -23.19
C VAL A 1 -34.31 -0.69 -22.07
N GLU A 2 -33.09 -1.25 -22.30
CA GLU A 2 -31.97 -1.07 -21.34
C GLU A 2 -31.53 0.40 -21.40
N PRO A 3 -31.38 1.08 -20.25
CA PRO A 3 -30.80 2.41 -20.25
C PRO A 3 -29.37 2.31 -20.76
N THR A 4 -29.06 2.98 -21.85
CA THR A 4 -27.71 3.24 -22.34
C THR A 4 -26.94 3.97 -21.27
N ALA A 5 -26.31 3.21 -20.32
CA ALA A 5 -25.39 3.74 -19.37
C ALA A 5 -24.30 4.48 -20.16
N ALA A 6 -24.25 5.79 -20.00
CA ALA A 6 -23.30 6.67 -20.64
C ALA A 6 -21.88 6.10 -20.52
N ARG A 7 -21.39 5.50 -21.61
CA ARG A 7 -20.00 5.05 -21.72
C ARG A 7 -19.15 6.31 -21.80
N GLY A 8 -18.69 6.82 -20.66
CA GLY A 8 -17.76 7.93 -20.66
C GLY A 8 -16.66 7.66 -21.68
N SER A 9 -16.37 8.65 -22.53
CA SER A 9 -15.39 8.48 -23.60
C SER A 9 -14.02 8.18 -23.00
N LEU A 10 -13.19 7.38 -23.63
CA LEU A 10 -11.82 7.13 -23.20
C LEU A 10 -11.04 8.45 -23.13
N ALA A 11 -11.26 9.34 -24.09
CA ALA A 11 -10.64 10.66 -24.12
C ALA A 11 -11.01 11.50 -22.90
N GLY A 12 -12.30 11.49 -22.49
CA GLY A 12 -12.74 12.18 -21.26
C GLY A 12 -12.08 11.61 -20.00
N LEU A 13 -11.99 10.27 -19.89
CA LEU A 13 -11.30 9.63 -18.77
C LEU A 13 -9.83 10.02 -18.70
N LEU A 14 -9.13 9.95 -19.83
CA LEU A 14 -7.70 10.33 -19.88
C LEU A 14 -7.50 11.82 -19.66
N GLY A 15 -8.39 12.68 -20.15
CA GLY A 15 -8.34 14.12 -19.89
C GLY A 15 -8.49 14.46 -18.41
N ILE A 16 -9.47 13.87 -17.72
CA ILE A 16 -9.68 14.07 -16.28
C ILE A 16 -8.49 13.51 -15.49
N TRP A 17 -7.98 12.33 -15.87
CA TRP A 17 -6.78 11.78 -15.27
C TRP A 17 -5.61 12.75 -15.42
N GLY A 18 -5.33 13.24 -16.63
CA GLY A 18 -4.21 14.15 -16.88
C GLY A 18 -4.31 15.44 -16.09
N VAL A 19 -5.47 16.10 -16.07
CA VAL A 19 -5.68 17.36 -15.32
C VAL A 19 -5.51 17.14 -13.81
N THR A 20 -6.13 16.10 -13.26
CA THR A 20 -6.04 15.84 -11.82
C THR A 20 -4.63 15.44 -11.39
N ARG A 21 -3.89 14.68 -12.22
CA ARG A 21 -2.50 14.29 -11.92
C ARG A 21 -1.54 15.45 -12.08
N ALA A 22 -1.74 16.30 -13.07
CA ALA A 22 -0.99 17.55 -13.17
C ALA A 22 -1.16 18.43 -11.91
N ALA A 23 -2.39 18.57 -11.42
CA ALA A 23 -2.64 19.30 -10.17
C ALA A 23 -1.90 18.69 -8.98
N LEU A 24 -1.97 17.34 -8.80
CA LEU A 24 -1.25 16.66 -7.72
C LEU A 24 0.27 16.81 -7.83
N LEU A 25 0.82 16.75 -9.05
CA LEU A 25 2.25 17.02 -9.28
C LEU A 25 2.65 18.43 -8.90
N LEU A 26 1.85 19.42 -9.30
CA LEU A 26 2.11 20.81 -8.92
C LEU A 26 2.11 21.01 -7.40
N CYS A 27 1.29 20.22 -6.66
CA CYS A 27 1.30 20.25 -5.20
C CYS A 27 2.59 19.65 -4.61
N VAL A 28 3.01 18.43 -5.05
CA VAL A 28 4.22 17.81 -4.49
C VAL A 28 5.51 18.51 -4.94
N LEU A 29 5.48 19.19 -6.08
CA LEU A 29 6.57 20.04 -6.53
C LEU A 29 6.54 21.45 -5.89
N LYS A 30 5.60 21.69 -4.97
CA LYS A 30 5.45 22.98 -4.24
C LYS A 30 5.19 24.19 -5.12
N VAL A 31 4.68 23.97 -6.34
CA VAL A 31 4.18 25.06 -7.22
C VAL A 31 2.80 25.53 -6.74
N LEU A 32 1.94 24.58 -6.35
CA LEU A 32 0.68 24.85 -5.67
C LEU A 32 0.84 24.46 -4.19
N VAL A 33 0.76 25.44 -3.30
CA VAL A 33 0.91 25.25 -1.87
C VAL A 33 -0.44 25.37 -1.19
N PHE A 34 -0.85 24.34 -0.45
CA PHE A 34 -2.03 24.38 0.39
C PHE A 34 -1.64 24.58 1.85
N PRO A 35 -2.46 25.27 2.65
CA PRO A 35 -2.24 25.34 4.09
C PRO A 35 -2.27 23.95 4.73
N GLY A 36 -1.28 23.62 5.55
CA GLY A 36 -1.21 22.35 6.26
C GLY A 36 0.21 21.79 6.37
N PRO A 37 0.38 20.61 6.96
CA PRO A 37 1.67 19.94 7.06
C PRO A 37 2.24 19.62 5.67
N ASP A 38 3.58 19.71 5.56
CA ASP A 38 4.27 19.33 4.33
C ASP A 38 4.29 17.80 4.17
N VAL A 39 3.42 17.29 3.30
CA VAL A 39 3.32 15.86 3.02
C VAL A 39 4.53 15.30 2.27
N THR A 40 5.38 16.17 1.68
CA THR A 40 6.56 15.75 0.89
C THR A 40 7.79 15.49 1.76
N SER A 41 7.74 15.83 3.04
CA SER A 41 8.84 15.65 3.99
C SER A 41 9.29 14.19 4.10
N ASP A 42 8.38 13.24 3.96
CA ASP A 42 8.74 11.82 3.97
C ASP A 42 9.66 11.45 2.82
N VAL A 43 9.44 11.99 1.63
CA VAL A 43 10.29 11.73 0.47
C VAL A 43 11.58 12.53 0.53
N SER A 44 11.48 13.83 0.84
CA SER A 44 12.62 14.74 0.77
C SER A 44 13.60 14.59 1.95
N VAL A 45 13.14 14.07 3.08
CA VAL A 45 13.97 13.91 4.30
C VAL A 45 14.13 12.44 4.64
N ILE A 46 13.03 11.71 4.92
CA ILE A 46 13.10 10.35 5.46
C ILE A 46 13.59 9.37 4.39
N TYR A 47 12.93 9.29 3.22
CA TYR A 47 13.33 8.38 2.16
C TYR A 47 14.70 8.75 1.57
N ARG A 48 15.00 10.05 1.50
CA ARG A 48 16.33 10.51 1.10
C ARG A 48 17.40 10.05 2.07
N GLY A 49 17.18 10.17 3.38
CA GLY A 49 18.10 9.67 4.40
C GLY A 49 18.30 8.16 4.31
N TRP A 50 17.24 7.40 4.12
CA TRP A 50 17.34 5.95 3.90
C TRP A 50 18.04 5.58 2.60
N TYR A 51 17.81 6.35 1.53
CA TYR A 51 18.53 6.16 0.27
C TYR A 51 20.04 6.25 0.47
N ASP A 52 20.52 7.25 1.20
CA ASP A 52 21.94 7.48 1.45
C ASP A 52 22.57 6.31 2.26
N VAL A 53 21.80 5.63 3.11
CA VAL A 53 22.23 4.40 3.79
C VAL A 53 22.18 3.20 2.84
N LEU A 54 21.08 3.00 2.14
CA LEU A 54 20.87 1.82 1.28
C LEU A 54 21.87 1.72 0.14
N VAL A 55 22.35 2.83 -0.42
CA VAL A 55 23.37 2.83 -1.48
C VAL A 55 24.73 2.34 -0.98
N THR A 56 24.97 2.29 0.34
CA THR A 56 26.17 1.68 0.93
C THR A 56 26.13 0.16 1.01
N GLY A 57 24.98 -0.46 0.66
CA GLY A 57 24.76 -1.90 0.72
C GLY A 57 24.29 -2.40 2.09
N THR A 58 23.85 -1.50 2.99
CA THR A 58 23.30 -1.84 4.30
C THR A 58 21.87 -1.31 4.46
N PHE A 59 21.11 -1.89 5.40
CA PHE A 59 19.83 -1.33 5.83
C PHE A 59 20.01 -0.34 6.97
N PRO A 60 19.07 0.62 7.14
CA PRO A 60 19.05 1.51 8.31
C PRO A 60 18.58 0.75 9.55
N GLN A 61 19.37 -0.24 10.00
CA GLN A 61 19.04 -1.18 11.06
C GLN A 61 18.92 -0.54 12.45
N ASP A 62 19.57 0.62 12.66
CA ASP A 62 19.54 1.38 13.91
C ASP A 62 18.50 2.51 13.87
N ASP A 63 17.81 2.67 12.74
CA ASP A 63 16.74 3.66 12.57
C ASP A 63 15.37 3.00 12.81
N VAL A 64 14.79 3.26 13.96
CA VAL A 64 13.46 2.76 14.35
C VAL A 64 12.34 3.23 13.43
N THR A 65 12.58 4.25 12.59
CA THR A 65 11.59 4.73 11.61
C THR A 65 11.50 3.82 10.39
N TRP A 66 12.51 2.95 10.13
CA TRP A 66 12.41 1.92 9.10
C TRP A 66 11.49 0.78 9.55
N GLN A 67 10.24 0.88 9.18
CA GLN A 67 9.18 -0.06 9.57
C GLN A 67 8.72 -0.98 8.43
N TYR A 68 9.47 -1.06 7.35
CA TYR A 68 9.04 -1.67 6.09
C TYR A 68 9.74 -2.99 5.79
N PRO A 69 9.06 -3.93 5.10
CA PRO A 69 9.69 -5.14 4.60
C PRO A 69 10.86 -4.83 3.64
N PRO A 70 11.79 -5.77 3.44
CA PRO A 70 13.07 -5.50 2.78
C PRO A 70 12.96 -4.98 1.34
N ALA A 71 11.98 -5.45 0.55
CA ALA A 71 11.86 -4.97 -0.81
C ALA A 71 11.38 -3.51 -0.92
N ALA A 72 10.90 -2.88 0.17
CA ALA A 72 10.63 -1.45 0.20
C ALA A 72 11.89 -0.62 -0.15
N ALA A 73 13.08 -1.16 0.14
CA ALA A 73 14.35 -0.57 -0.29
C ALA A 73 14.41 -0.31 -1.81
N LEU A 74 13.78 -1.17 -2.62
CA LEU A 74 13.74 -0.98 -4.08
C LEU A 74 12.92 0.24 -4.48
N ALA A 75 11.84 0.53 -3.75
CA ALA A 75 11.05 1.74 -3.98
C ALA A 75 11.84 3.01 -3.58
N VAL A 76 12.55 2.97 -2.44
CA VAL A 76 13.40 4.07 -1.97
C VAL A 76 14.60 4.28 -2.88
N LEU A 77 15.19 3.21 -3.42
CA LEU A 77 16.30 3.27 -4.36
C LEU A 77 15.87 3.61 -5.80
N SER A 78 14.58 3.49 -6.13
CA SER A 78 14.10 3.69 -7.51
C SER A 78 14.45 5.04 -8.13
N PRO A 79 14.55 6.18 -7.41
CA PRO A 79 14.98 7.46 -7.99
C PRO A 79 16.35 7.41 -8.67
N ALA A 80 17.23 6.48 -8.31
CA ALA A 80 18.52 6.28 -8.97
C ALA A 80 18.42 5.96 -10.46
N VAL A 81 17.26 5.50 -10.97
CA VAL A 81 17.04 5.25 -12.41
C VAL A 81 16.87 6.56 -13.21
N LEU A 82 16.68 7.70 -12.53
CA LEU A 82 16.55 9.02 -13.10
C LEU A 82 17.63 9.97 -12.53
N PRO A 83 18.93 9.68 -12.74
CA PRO A 83 20.03 10.37 -12.05
C PRO A 83 20.19 11.85 -12.43
N PHE A 84 19.50 12.29 -13.50
CA PHE A 84 19.46 13.68 -13.96
C PHE A 84 18.42 14.54 -13.23
N LEU A 85 17.58 13.93 -12.38
CA LEU A 85 16.61 14.64 -11.54
C LEU A 85 17.07 14.61 -10.08
N GLU A 86 16.64 15.61 -9.36
CA GLU A 86 16.76 15.62 -7.90
C GLU A 86 15.91 14.48 -7.30
N TYR A 87 16.37 13.88 -6.19
CA TYR A 87 15.80 12.66 -5.61
C TYR A 87 14.28 12.72 -5.44
N ALA A 88 13.77 13.79 -4.81
CA ALA A 88 12.33 13.90 -4.55
C ALA A 88 11.54 14.04 -5.86
N THR A 89 12.04 14.82 -6.80
CA THR A 89 11.42 14.99 -8.13
C THR A 89 11.41 13.66 -8.89
N ALA A 90 12.52 12.91 -8.88
CA ALA A 90 12.60 11.58 -9.49
C ALA A 90 11.57 10.62 -8.87
N PHE A 91 11.44 10.64 -7.54
CA PHE A 91 10.45 9.84 -6.82
C PHE A 91 9.02 10.17 -7.25
N PHE A 92 8.64 11.45 -7.32
CA PHE A 92 7.29 11.88 -7.73
C PHE A 92 6.98 11.49 -9.17
N VAL A 93 7.96 11.59 -10.07
CA VAL A 93 7.82 11.13 -11.47
C VAL A 93 7.57 9.62 -11.53
N LEU A 94 8.30 8.84 -10.74
CA LEU A 94 8.11 7.38 -10.68
C LEU A 94 6.77 7.00 -10.02
N ALA A 95 6.33 7.74 -9.02
CA ALA A 95 5.01 7.56 -8.42
C ALA A 95 3.89 7.84 -9.46
N LEU A 96 4.00 8.92 -10.24
CA LEU A 96 3.10 9.18 -11.36
C LEU A 96 3.16 8.09 -12.42
N ALA A 97 4.33 7.58 -12.75
CA ALA A 97 4.46 6.46 -13.68
C ALA A 97 3.75 5.20 -13.18
N ALA A 98 3.85 4.89 -11.87
CA ALA A 98 3.13 3.79 -11.24
C ALA A 98 1.60 3.99 -11.27
N ASP A 99 1.11 5.23 -11.05
CA ASP A 99 -0.31 5.59 -11.22
C ASP A 99 -0.76 5.38 -12.68
N ALA A 100 0.02 5.83 -13.65
CA ALA A 100 -0.28 5.62 -15.07
C ALA A 100 -0.29 4.14 -15.45
N VAL A 101 0.66 3.35 -14.94
CA VAL A 101 0.68 1.89 -15.11
C VAL A 101 -0.58 1.25 -14.52
N THR A 102 -0.99 1.67 -13.32
CA THR A 102 -2.22 1.17 -12.69
C THR A 102 -3.44 1.46 -13.55
N LEU A 103 -3.58 2.68 -14.03
CA LEU A 103 -4.68 3.04 -14.96
C LEU A 103 -4.64 2.21 -16.24
N ALA A 104 -3.45 2.05 -16.85
CA ALA A 104 -3.29 1.25 -18.06
C ALA A 104 -3.67 -0.22 -17.84
N LEU A 105 -3.31 -0.80 -16.69
CA LEU A 105 -3.70 -2.15 -16.29
C LEU A 105 -5.21 -2.28 -16.13
N LEU A 106 -5.88 -1.33 -15.47
CA LEU A 106 -7.33 -1.31 -15.29
C LEU A 106 -8.06 -1.16 -16.64
N LEU A 107 -7.58 -0.28 -17.51
CA LEU A 107 -8.12 -0.13 -18.86
C LEU A 107 -7.92 -1.39 -19.71
N ARG A 108 -6.75 -2.04 -19.60
CA ARG A 108 -6.48 -3.31 -20.27
C ARG A 108 -7.40 -4.42 -19.74
N GLY A 109 -7.59 -4.47 -18.43
CA GLY A 109 -8.52 -5.41 -17.78
C GLY A 109 -9.98 -5.20 -18.19
N ALA A 110 -10.35 -3.98 -18.56
CA ALA A 110 -11.69 -3.60 -19.02
C ALA A 110 -11.92 -3.86 -20.53
N ARG A 111 -10.92 -4.36 -21.29
CA ARG A 111 -11.09 -4.71 -22.70
C ARG A 111 -11.89 -6.00 -22.85
N GLY A 112 -12.85 -6.00 -23.77
CA GLY A 112 -13.68 -7.16 -24.10
C GLY A 112 -15.19 -6.88 -23.98
N ALA A 113 -15.98 -7.71 -24.62
CA ALA A 113 -17.44 -7.59 -24.59
C ALA A 113 -17.97 -7.77 -23.16
N GLY A 114 -18.88 -6.91 -22.75
CA GLY A 114 -19.53 -6.96 -21.43
C GLY A 114 -18.67 -6.46 -20.26
N ARG A 115 -17.43 -6.04 -20.48
CA ARG A 115 -16.56 -5.49 -19.41
C ARG A 115 -16.77 -4.00 -19.21
N SER A 116 -16.67 -3.56 -17.97
CA SER A 116 -16.91 -2.17 -17.56
C SER A 116 -15.60 -1.44 -17.24
N ARG A 117 -15.53 -0.15 -17.59
CA ARG A 117 -14.47 0.77 -17.20
C ARG A 117 -14.67 1.37 -15.80
N ARG A 118 -15.63 0.88 -15.01
CA ARG A 118 -15.91 1.41 -13.68
C ARG A 118 -14.66 1.45 -12.78
N GLY A 119 -13.84 0.38 -12.79
CA GLY A 119 -12.59 0.35 -12.02
C GLY A 119 -11.61 1.44 -12.43
N ALA A 120 -11.46 1.71 -13.73
CA ALA A 120 -10.63 2.82 -14.20
C ALA A 120 -11.19 4.19 -13.77
N TRP A 121 -12.52 4.38 -13.83
CA TRP A 121 -13.16 5.61 -13.34
C TRP A 121 -13.01 5.79 -11.82
N MET A 122 -13.15 4.70 -11.04
CA MET A 122 -12.91 4.73 -9.59
C MET A 122 -11.47 5.13 -9.27
N TRP A 123 -10.49 4.65 -10.05
CA TRP A 123 -9.10 5.04 -9.90
C TRP A 123 -8.89 6.53 -10.23
N VAL A 124 -9.45 6.99 -11.37
CA VAL A 124 -9.32 8.39 -11.82
C VAL A 124 -9.92 9.36 -10.81
N ALA A 125 -11.08 9.02 -10.25
CA ALA A 125 -11.77 9.86 -9.27
C ALA A 125 -11.22 9.72 -7.84
N GLY A 126 -10.83 8.50 -7.44
CA GLY A 126 -10.42 8.21 -6.06
C GLY A 126 -9.04 8.77 -5.70
N VAL A 127 -8.07 8.68 -6.61
CA VAL A 127 -6.71 9.13 -6.33
C VAL A 127 -6.63 10.63 -5.98
N PRO A 128 -7.33 11.56 -6.67
CA PRO A 128 -7.32 12.97 -6.27
C PRO A 128 -7.92 13.23 -4.89
N LEU A 129 -8.84 12.39 -4.43
CA LEU A 129 -9.45 12.51 -3.09
C LEU A 129 -8.45 12.18 -1.96
N LEU A 130 -7.38 11.43 -2.26
CA LEU A 130 -6.27 11.18 -1.33
C LEU A 130 -5.31 12.37 -1.25
N GLY A 131 -5.45 13.34 -2.14
CA GLY A 131 -4.60 14.52 -2.20
C GLY A 131 -3.16 14.22 -2.62
N PRO A 132 -2.22 15.17 -2.41
CA PRO A 132 -0.83 15.04 -2.85
C PRO A 132 -0.06 13.92 -2.13
N THR A 133 -0.52 13.47 -0.97
CA THR A 133 0.08 12.38 -0.18
C THR A 133 0.26 11.11 -1.02
N VAL A 134 -0.61 10.87 -2.01
CA VAL A 134 -0.52 9.68 -2.89
C VAL A 134 0.80 9.61 -3.65
N TYR A 135 1.41 10.75 -3.99
CA TYR A 135 2.71 10.81 -4.67
C TYR A 135 3.88 10.99 -3.71
N ALA A 136 3.59 11.38 -2.48
CA ALA A 136 4.58 11.49 -1.42
C ALA A 136 4.76 10.18 -0.61
N ARG A 137 4.22 9.07 -1.11
CA ARG A 137 4.34 7.72 -0.55
C ARG A 137 4.57 6.72 -1.67
N TYR A 138 5.33 5.64 -1.39
CA TYR A 138 5.53 4.58 -2.39
C TYR A 138 4.34 3.62 -2.53
N ASP A 139 3.24 3.85 -1.80
CA ASP A 139 2.03 3.02 -1.81
C ASP A 139 1.41 2.87 -3.20
N VAL A 140 1.49 3.90 -4.04
CA VAL A 140 1.02 3.82 -5.43
C VAL A 140 1.81 2.80 -6.25
N MET A 141 3.12 2.64 -5.95
CA MET A 141 3.97 1.63 -6.59
C MET A 141 3.56 0.22 -6.14
N VAL A 142 3.31 0.04 -4.85
CA VAL A 142 2.77 -1.21 -4.29
C VAL A 142 1.43 -1.55 -4.92
N THR A 143 0.55 -0.56 -5.06
CA THR A 143 -0.77 -0.72 -5.67
C THR A 143 -0.67 -1.16 -7.13
N ALA A 144 0.27 -0.62 -7.90
CA ALA A 144 0.50 -1.06 -9.28
C ALA A 144 0.87 -2.55 -9.35
N VAL A 145 1.75 -3.02 -8.47
CA VAL A 145 2.12 -4.44 -8.36
C VAL A 145 0.92 -5.30 -7.94
N ALA A 146 0.15 -4.85 -6.96
CA ALA A 146 -1.04 -5.54 -6.46
C ALA A 146 -2.11 -5.69 -7.54
N VAL A 147 -2.43 -4.62 -8.27
CA VAL A 147 -3.38 -4.63 -9.39
C VAL A 147 -2.89 -5.55 -10.51
N ALA A 148 -1.60 -5.49 -10.84
CA ALA A 148 -1.00 -6.42 -11.82
C ALA A 148 -1.17 -7.89 -11.37
N GLY A 149 -0.93 -8.19 -10.10
CA GLY A 149 -1.14 -9.51 -9.50
C GLY A 149 -2.58 -9.98 -9.58
N LEU A 150 -3.55 -9.14 -9.22
CA LEU A 150 -4.98 -9.46 -9.30
C LEU A 150 -5.44 -9.73 -10.74
N LEU A 151 -5.01 -8.91 -11.70
CA LEU A 151 -5.37 -9.11 -13.11
C LEU A 151 -4.70 -10.36 -13.68
N ALA A 152 -3.46 -10.67 -13.27
CA ALA A 152 -2.76 -11.88 -13.67
C ALA A 152 -3.43 -13.16 -13.12
N ALA A 153 -4.12 -13.09 -11.99
CA ALA A 153 -4.70 -14.26 -11.30
C ALA A 153 -5.65 -15.09 -12.18
N VAL A 154 -6.31 -14.45 -13.15
CA VAL A 154 -7.27 -15.10 -14.06
C VAL A 154 -6.58 -16.02 -15.06
N ARG A 155 -5.46 -15.59 -15.67
CA ARG A 155 -4.80 -16.28 -16.79
C ARG A 155 -3.41 -16.79 -16.46
N HIS A 156 -2.69 -16.12 -15.56
CA HIS A 156 -1.29 -16.37 -15.23
C HIS A 156 -1.10 -16.54 -13.72
N PRO A 157 -1.64 -17.62 -13.11
CA PRO A 157 -1.65 -17.77 -11.66
C PRO A 157 -0.24 -17.77 -11.04
N ARG A 158 0.78 -18.28 -11.73
CA ARG A 158 2.18 -18.21 -11.24
C ARG A 158 2.67 -16.76 -11.17
N ALA A 159 2.44 -15.97 -12.20
CA ALA A 159 2.79 -14.54 -12.19
C ALA A 159 2.02 -13.78 -11.10
N ALA A 160 0.73 -14.11 -10.90
CA ALA A 160 -0.07 -13.53 -9.82
C ALA A 160 0.56 -13.80 -8.45
N GLY A 161 0.90 -15.07 -8.17
CA GLY A 161 1.54 -15.43 -6.90
C GLY A 161 2.87 -14.70 -6.69
N ALA A 162 3.72 -14.65 -7.72
CA ALA A 162 5.00 -13.95 -7.66
C ALA A 162 4.82 -12.45 -7.38
N LEU A 163 3.90 -11.78 -8.09
CA LEU A 163 3.63 -10.35 -7.91
C LEU A 163 3.04 -10.05 -6.52
N MET A 164 2.13 -10.89 -6.01
CA MET A 164 1.56 -10.71 -4.67
C MET A 164 2.61 -10.91 -3.58
N ALA A 165 3.50 -11.89 -3.72
CA ALA A 165 4.60 -12.11 -2.77
C ALA A 165 5.64 -10.98 -2.84
N PHE A 166 6.01 -10.54 -4.03
CA PHE A 166 6.89 -9.39 -4.19
C PHE A 166 6.25 -8.12 -3.60
N GLY A 167 4.96 -7.88 -3.87
CA GLY A 167 4.19 -6.80 -3.26
C GLY A 167 4.17 -6.89 -1.73
N ALA A 168 4.05 -8.10 -1.17
CA ALA A 168 4.10 -8.33 0.28
C ALA A 168 5.47 -8.00 0.90
N LEU A 169 6.54 -8.14 0.14
CA LEU A 169 7.88 -7.73 0.56
C LEU A 169 8.14 -6.24 0.34
N LEU A 170 7.34 -5.55 -0.49
CA LEU A 170 7.31 -4.08 -0.55
C LEU A 170 6.50 -3.51 0.63
N LYS A 171 5.32 -4.04 0.87
CA LYS A 171 4.42 -3.68 1.96
C LYS A 171 3.50 -4.88 2.26
N VAL A 172 3.29 -5.22 3.50
CA VAL A 172 2.71 -6.53 3.93
C VAL A 172 1.34 -6.84 3.32
N TRP A 173 0.46 -5.84 3.15
CA TRP A 173 -0.94 -6.05 2.78
C TRP A 173 -1.20 -6.79 1.44
N PRO A 174 -0.35 -6.74 0.39
CA PRO A 174 -0.58 -7.52 -0.83
C PRO A 174 -0.58 -9.04 -0.62
N ALA A 175 -0.01 -9.53 0.51
CA ALA A 175 -0.12 -10.94 0.88
C ALA A 175 -1.59 -11.39 1.00
N LEU A 176 -2.46 -10.50 1.46
CA LEU A 176 -3.89 -10.76 1.65
C LEU A 176 -4.61 -11.10 0.33
N LEU A 177 -4.09 -10.60 -0.80
CA LEU A 177 -4.64 -10.87 -2.12
C LEU A 177 -4.52 -12.34 -2.53
N LEU A 178 -3.59 -13.09 -1.92
CA LEU A 178 -3.48 -14.53 -2.13
C LEU A 178 -4.76 -15.27 -1.72
N LEU A 179 -5.54 -14.75 -0.76
CA LEU A 179 -6.83 -15.31 -0.35
C LEU A 179 -7.84 -15.34 -1.51
N ALA A 180 -7.71 -14.41 -2.46
CA ALA A 180 -8.53 -14.36 -3.66
C ALA A 180 -8.13 -15.39 -4.73
N VAL A 181 -7.01 -16.09 -4.59
CA VAL A 181 -6.48 -16.98 -5.63
C VAL A 181 -6.61 -18.44 -5.21
N ARG A 182 -7.30 -19.25 -6.03
CA ARG A 182 -7.50 -20.71 -5.77
C ARG A 182 -6.38 -21.60 -6.29
N ARG A 183 -5.68 -21.18 -7.32
CA ARG A 183 -4.70 -22.02 -8.00
C ARG A 183 -3.49 -22.30 -7.12
N ARG A 184 -3.25 -23.58 -6.80
CA ARG A 184 -2.07 -24.02 -6.02
C ARG A 184 -0.75 -23.48 -6.60
N SER A 185 -0.65 -23.39 -7.94
CA SER A 185 0.53 -22.86 -8.60
C SER A 185 0.83 -21.40 -8.24
N ALA A 186 -0.18 -20.59 -7.90
CA ALA A 186 0.04 -19.21 -7.43
C ALA A 186 0.64 -19.22 -6.01
N TRP A 187 0.15 -20.05 -5.11
CA TRP A 187 0.69 -20.18 -3.76
C TRP A 187 2.13 -20.71 -3.74
N VAL A 188 2.41 -21.73 -4.56
CA VAL A 188 3.78 -22.21 -4.73
C VAL A 188 4.71 -21.12 -5.27
N SER A 189 4.26 -20.40 -6.32
CA SER A 189 5.05 -19.31 -6.88
C SER A 189 5.23 -18.18 -5.87
N ALA A 190 4.21 -17.85 -5.08
CA ALA A 190 4.31 -16.85 -4.01
C ALA A 190 5.35 -17.28 -2.96
N ALA A 191 5.29 -18.53 -2.51
CA ALA A 191 6.25 -19.04 -1.54
C ALA A 191 7.69 -19.02 -2.09
N VAL A 192 7.90 -19.50 -3.32
CA VAL A 192 9.22 -19.48 -3.96
C VAL A 192 9.73 -18.03 -4.11
N THR A 193 8.91 -17.11 -4.63
CA THR A 193 9.30 -15.70 -4.79
C THR A 193 9.60 -15.06 -3.43
N GLY A 194 8.74 -15.30 -2.44
CA GLY A 194 8.94 -14.79 -1.08
C GLY A 194 10.26 -15.26 -0.47
N VAL A 195 10.53 -16.57 -0.53
CA VAL A 195 11.77 -17.14 0.01
C VAL A 195 13.00 -16.66 -0.75
N VAL A 196 12.95 -16.65 -2.09
CA VAL A 196 14.10 -16.21 -2.90
C VAL A 196 14.41 -14.73 -2.65
N VAL A 197 13.41 -13.85 -2.73
CA VAL A 197 13.65 -12.41 -2.56
C VAL A 197 14.03 -12.08 -1.12
N ALA A 198 13.35 -12.65 -0.11
CA ALA A 198 13.71 -12.46 1.28
C ALA A 198 15.11 -13.01 1.58
N GLY A 199 15.44 -14.18 1.02
CA GLY A 199 16.77 -14.78 1.17
C GLY A 199 17.88 -13.94 0.53
N LEU A 200 17.63 -13.37 -0.66
CA LEU A 200 18.59 -12.45 -1.29
C LEU A 200 18.86 -11.23 -0.40
N PHE A 201 17.81 -10.60 0.14
CA PHE A 201 18.01 -9.48 1.06
C PHE A 201 18.73 -9.90 2.34
N ALA A 202 18.40 -11.07 2.91
CA ALA A 202 19.05 -11.56 4.13
C ALA A 202 20.57 -11.79 3.93
N VAL A 203 20.95 -12.26 2.73
CA VAL A 203 22.36 -12.57 2.43
C VAL A 203 23.14 -11.33 1.96
N LEU A 204 22.51 -10.50 1.13
CA LEU A 204 23.22 -9.40 0.46
C LEU A 204 23.22 -8.09 1.26
N MET A 205 22.24 -7.90 2.14
CA MET A 205 22.05 -6.62 2.84
C MET A 205 21.82 -6.84 4.36
N PRO A 206 22.86 -6.70 5.19
CA PRO A 206 22.73 -6.79 6.64
C PRO A 206 21.65 -5.85 7.20
N GLY A 207 20.91 -6.31 8.20
CA GLY A 207 19.84 -5.52 8.83
C GLY A 207 18.49 -5.51 8.12
N ALA A 208 18.33 -6.19 6.97
CA ALA A 208 17.10 -6.18 6.18
C ALA A 208 15.82 -6.58 6.93
N PHE A 209 15.93 -7.31 8.04
CA PHE A 209 14.82 -7.79 8.86
C PHE A 209 14.74 -7.15 10.25
N ALA A 210 15.55 -6.14 10.54
CA ALA A 210 15.53 -5.42 11.84
C ALA A 210 14.14 -4.81 12.13
N PHE A 211 13.40 -4.40 11.10
CA PHE A 211 12.05 -3.85 11.20
C PHE A 211 11.06 -4.76 11.96
N LEU A 212 11.26 -6.08 11.96
CA LEU A 212 10.39 -7.02 12.67
C LEU A 212 10.41 -6.80 14.19
N GLY A 213 11.57 -6.41 14.73
CA GLY A 213 11.71 -6.03 16.13
C GLY A 213 10.92 -4.74 16.42
N PHE A 214 11.10 -3.73 15.59
CA PHE A 214 10.45 -2.42 15.78
C PHE A 214 8.94 -2.50 15.66
N GLN A 215 8.42 -3.31 14.75
CA GLN A 215 6.97 -3.51 14.59
C GLN A 215 6.28 -4.06 15.85
N ARG A 216 7.01 -4.83 16.67
CA ARG A 216 6.46 -5.39 17.90
C ARG A 216 6.11 -4.30 18.92
N ASP A 217 6.96 -3.28 19.02
CA ASP A 217 6.92 -2.28 20.08
C ASP A 217 6.05 -1.07 19.73
N ARG A 218 5.43 -1.06 18.54
CA ARG A 218 4.52 0.01 18.09
C ARG A 218 3.25 0.06 18.90
N GLY A 219 2.80 1.29 19.18
CA GLY A 219 1.56 1.61 19.86
C GLY A 219 0.34 1.62 18.93
N THR A 220 -0.54 2.60 19.14
CA THR A 220 -1.75 2.83 18.33
C THR A 220 -1.55 4.11 17.53
N GLU A 221 -1.47 4.00 16.21
CA GLU A 221 -1.38 5.15 15.30
C GLU A 221 -2.64 6.00 15.37
N VAL A 222 -2.47 7.33 15.29
CA VAL A 222 -3.59 8.28 15.32
C VAL A 222 -4.56 8.09 14.15
N GLU A 223 -4.10 7.53 13.04
CA GLU A 223 -4.89 7.29 11.83
C GLU A 223 -5.65 5.95 11.89
N SER A 224 -5.34 5.07 12.86
CA SER A 224 -6.04 3.80 13.00
C SER A 224 -7.46 3.98 13.54
N LEU A 225 -8.40 3.09 13.15
CA LEU A 225 -9.77 3.15 13.70
C LEU A 225 -9.81 2.92 15.21
N GLY A 226 -8.91 2.08 15.75
CA GLY A 226 -8.78 1.85 17.18
C GLY A 226 -8.44 3.12 17.96
N SER A 227 -7.79 4.09 17.35
CA SER A 227 -7.41 5.35 17.97
C SER A 227 -8.57 6.31 18.18
N LEU A 228 -9.73 6.10 17.55
CA LEU A 228 -10.91 6.98 17.69
C LEU A 228 -11.33 7.16 19.14
N VAL A 229 -11.16 6.12 19.97
CA VAL A 229 -11.45 6.22 21.40
C VAL A 229 -10.60 7.31 22.08
N PHE A 230 -9.33 7.45 21.71
CA PHE A 230 -8.43 8.46 22.26
C PHE A 230 -8.68 9.84 21.67
N HIS A 231 -9.08 9.93 20.39
CA HIS A 231 -9.51 11.20 19.80
C HIS A 231 -10.71 11.78 20.55
N VAL A 232 -11.63 10.96 21.00
CA VAL A 232 -12.76 11.40 21.82
C VAL A 232 -12.32 11.65 23.29
N ALA A 233 -11.61 10.69 23.89
CA ALA A 233 -11.24 10.74 25.31
C ALA A 233 -10.38 11.96 25.68
N ARG A 234 -9.50 12.43 24.78
CA ARG A 234 -8.69 13.65 25.03
C ARG A 234 -9.52 14.92 25.22
N HIS A 235 -10.76 14.97 24.72
CA HIS A 235 -11.69 16.07 24.96
C HIS A 235 -12.41 15.94 26.30
N HIS A 236 -12.25 14.81 27.00
CA HIS A 236 -12.87 14.47 28.28
C HIS A 236 -11.83 14.20 29.36
N GLY A 237 -10.64 14.81 29.26
CA GLY A 237 -9.65 14.77 30.34
C GLY A 237 -8.74 13.54 30.34
N TRP A 238 -8.62 12.79 29.22
CA TRP A 238 -7.63 11.72 29.12
C TRP A 238 -6.20 12.30 29.11
N GLU A 239 -5.34 11.80 30.00
CA GLU A 239 -4.00 12.33 30.28
C GLU A 239 -2.89 11.76 29.37
N GLY A 240 -3.22 11.26 28.21
CA GLY A 240 -2.24 10.76 27.24
C GLY A 240 -1.64 11.85 26.35
N LYS A 241 -0.64 11.45 25.56
CA LYS A 241 0.10 12.32 24.64
C LYS A 241 0.01 11.79 23.22
N VAL A 242 0.22 12.67 22.27
CA VAL A 242 0.40 12.34 20.83
C VAL A 242 1.83 12.69 20.48
N LEU A 243 2.63 11.71 20.08
CA LEU A 243 4.06 11.87 19.75
C LEU A 243 4.39 11.16 18.47
N LEU A 244 5.42 11.67 17.76
CA LEU A 244 6.06 10.95 16.68
C LEU A 244 6.90 9.83 17.29
N ASN A 245 6.57 8.59 16.96
CA ASN A 245 7.21 7.40 17.49
C ASN A 245 7.28 6.33 16.39
N TYR A 246 8.37 5.61 16.26
CA TYR A 246 8.57 4.58 15.23
C TYR A 246 8.19 5.03 13.80
N GLY A 247 8.42 6.29 13.45
CA GLY A 247 8.12 6.85 12.13
C GLY A 247 6.64 7.16 11.86
N SER A 248 5.78 7.09 12.88
CA SER A 248 4.38 7.48 12.80
C SER A 248 3.94 8.28 14.00
N VAL A 249 2.81 8.95 13.90
CA VAL A 249 2.23 9.69 15.02
C VAL A 249 1.34 8.74 15.82
N GLU A 250 1.69 8.50 17.10
CA GLU A 250 1.04 7.52 17.95
C GLU A 250 0.47 8.16 19.22
N PHE A 251 -0.61 7.57 19.73
CA PHE A 251 -1.09 7.84 21.09
C PHE A 251 -0.23 7.09 22.11
N LEU A 252 0.17 7.78 23.17
CA LEU A 252 0.90 7.23 24.31
C LEU A 252 0.21 7.63 25.61
N GLY A 253 -0.02 6.69 26.50
CA GLY A 253 -0.66 6.96 27.78
C GLY A 253 -1.56 5.84 28.29
N PRO A 254 -2.40 6.12 29.29
CA PRO A 254 -3.29 5.12 29.88
C PRO A 254 -4.18 4.44 28.84
N TYR A 255 -4.36 3.13 28.97
CA TYR A 255 -5.21 2.26 28.14
C TYR A 255 -4.78 2.08 26.66
N VAL A 256 -3.74 2.76 26.16
CA VAL A 256 -3.28 2.63 24.77
C VAL A 256 -2.85 1.19 24.48
N SER A 257 -2.15 0.53 25.41
CA SER A 257 -1.75 -0.88 25.27
C SER A 257 -2.93 -1.84 25.18
N TRP A 258 -4.03 -1.54 25.87
CA TRP A 258 -5.26 -2.35 25.81
C TRP A 258 -5.93 -2.24 24.44
N VAL A 259 -6.04 -1.01 23.91
CA VAL A 259 -6.61 -0.78 22.57
C VAL A 259 -5.72 -1.40 21.50
N SER A 260 -4.41 -1.22 21.60
CA SER A 260 -3.43 -1.81 20.69
C SER A 260 -3.52 -3.36 20.69
N THR A 261 -3.60 -3.96 21.87
CA THR A 261 -3.75 -5.43 22.01
C THR A 261 -5.10 -5.89 21.45
N GLY A 262 -6.18 -5.17 21.75
CA GLY A 262 -7.51 -5.45 21.20
C GLY A 262 -7.54 -5.40 19.68
N ALA A 263 -6.89 -4.40 19.06
CA ALA A 263 -6.76 -4.29 17.61
C ALA A 263 -6.00 -5.49 17.01
N LEU A 264 -4.92 -5.95 17.65
CA LEU A 264 -4.19 -7.16 17.22
C LEU A 264 -5.07 -8.41 17.28
N PHE A 265 -5.85 -8.58 18.35
CA PHE A 265 -6.79 -9.71 18.46
C PHE A 265 -7.87 -9.63 17.37
N LEU A 266 -8.44 -8.45 17.11
CA LEU A 266 -9.43 -8.25 16.05
C LEU A 266 -8.84 -8.56 14.67
N THR A 267 -7.63 -8.08 14.39
CA THR A 267 -6.91 -8.40 13.13
C THR A 267 -6.70 -9.90 13.02
N GLY A 268 -6.20 -10.55 14.07
CA GLY A 268 -6.00 -12.01 14.09
C GLY A 268 -7.30 -12.77 13.88
N ALA A 269 -8.37 -12.39 14.54
CA ALA A 269 -9.70 -13.01 14.40
C ALA A 269 -10.26 -12.81 12.98
N ALA A 270 -10.15 -11.60 12.42
CA ALA A 270 -10.59 -11.29 11.07
C ALA A 270 -9.83 -12.12 10.01
N LEU A 271 -8.51 -12.21 10.14
CA LEU A 271 -7.69 -13.03 9.25
C LEU A 271 -7.98 -14.52 9.40
N ALA A 272 -8.13 -15.02 10.64
CA ALA A 272 -8.53 -16.41 10.90
C ALA A 272 -9.90 -16.72 10.27
N TRP A 273 -10.87 -15.84 10.44
CA TRP A 273 -12.19 -15.97 9.81
C TRP A 273 -12.09 -16.01 8.28
N LEU A 274 -11.30 -15.14 7.67
CA LEU A 274 -11.08 -15.14 6.22
C LEU A 274 -10.44 -16.45 5.73
N VAL A 275 -9.45 -16.95 6.45
CA VAL A 275 -8.79 -18.23 6.13
C VAL A 275 -9.79 -19.37 6.26
N LEU A 276 -10.55 -19.45 7.35
CA LEU A 276 -11.59 -20.49 7.55
C LEU A 276 -12.64 -20.41 6.45
N TRP A 277 -13.17 -19.21 6.16
CA TRP A 277 -14.09 -19.01 5.05
C TRP A 277 -13.48 -19.50 3.73
N ARG A 278 -12.22 -19.16 3.49
CA ARG A 278 -11.51 -19.56 2.27
C ARG A 278 -11.35 -21.09 2.14
N LEU A 279 -11.11 -21.79 3.25
CA LEU A 279 -10.98 -23.24 3.29
C LEU A 279 -12.33 -23.95 3.10
N THR A 280 -13.42 -23.38 3.62
CA THR A 280 -14.76 -23.96 3.59
C THR A 280 -15.58 -23.57 2.35
N ALA A 281 -15.19 -22.49 1.63
CA ALA A 281 -15.92 -22.02 0.47
C ALA A 281 -15.90 -23.04 -0.68
N THR A 282 -17.07 -23.60 -1.00
CA THR A 282 -17.24 -24.60 -2.05
C THR A 282 -17.37 -24.00 -3.45
N ARG A 283 -17.94 -22.78 -3.54
CA ARG A 283 -18.12 -22.03 -4.79
C ARG A 283 -17.26 -20.79 -4.80
N PHE A 284 -16.54 -20.57 -5.91
CA PHE A 284 -15.60 -19.45 -6.04
C PHE A 284 -15.69 -18.87 -7.46
N ALA A 285 -16.66 -18.03 -7.67
CA ALA A 285 -16.83 -17.31 -8.93
C ALA A 285 -15.80 -16.16 -9.07
N PRO A 286 -15.55 -15.63 -10.26
CA PRO A 286 -14.61 -14.52 -10.45
C PRO A 286 -14.91 -13.26 -9.62
N HIS A 287 -16.19 -12.94 -9.42
CA HIS A 287 -16.59 -11.84 -8.53
C HIS A 287 -16.27 -12.14 -7.06
N THR A 288 -16.43 -13.39 -6.61
CA THR A 288 -16.08 -13.82 -5.25
C THR A 288 -14.58 -13.60 -4.96
N ALA A 289 -13.72 -13.77 -5.97
CA ALA A 289 -12.29 -13.48 -5.83
C ALA A 289 -12.02 -11.99 -5.59
N ALA A 290 -12.68 -11.11 -6.35
CA ALA A 290 -12.55 -9.67 -6.16
C ALA A 290 -13.10 -9.22 -4.80
N ASP A 291 -14.26 -9.75 -4.40
CA ASP A 291 -14.88 -9.48 -3.10
C ASP A 291 -14.01 -9.96 -1.95
N ALA A 292 -13.40 -11.15 -2.08
CA ALA A 292 -12.47 -11.69 -1.08
C ALA A 292 -11.22 -10.83 -0.93
N ALA A 293 -10.63 -10.36 -2.04
CA ALA A 293 -9.49 -9.45 -2.02
C ALA A 293 -9.84 -8.13 -1.35
N PHE A 294 -10.96 -7.53 -1.72
CA PHE A 294 -11.44 -6.28 -1.14
C PHE A 294 -11.72 -6.44 0.36
N THR A 295 -12.47 -7.49 0.74
CA THR A 295 -12.81 -7.76 2.15
C THR A 295 -11.56 -8.00 2.99
N ALA A 296 -10.56 -8.72 2.48
CA ALA A 296 -9.33 -8.99 3.19
C ALA A 296 -8.55 -7.70 3.48
N VAL A 297 -8.39 -6.84 2.49
CA VAL A 297 -7.71 -5.55 2.67
C VAL A 297 -8.52 -4.63 3.59
N LEU A 298 -9.84 -4.55 3.40
CA LEU A 298 -10.71 -3.72 4.24
C LEU A 298 -10.66 -4.16 5.71
N LEU A 299 -10.82 -5.45 5.99
CA LEU A 299 -10.76 -5.97 7.37
C LEU A 299 -9.39 -5.68 8.00
N PHE A 300 -8.30 -5.88 7.27
CA PHE A 300 -6.98 -5.54 7.75
C PHE A 300 -6.87 -4.04 8.09
N THR A 301 -7.33 -3.17 7.20
CA THR A 301 -7.28 -1.71 7.40
C THR A 301 -8.11 -1.28 8.61
N VAL A 302 -9.33 -1.82 8.77
CA VAL A 302 -10.23 -1.38 9.85
C VAL A 302 -9.89 -1.97 11.22
N THR A 303 -9.16 -3.08 11.27
CA THR A 303 -8.78 -3.73 12.53
C THR A 303 -7.33 -3.47 12.94
N SER A 304 -6.48 -3.00 12.03
CA SER A 304 -5.06 -2.75 12.32
C SER A 304 -4.88 -1.60 13.30
N ARG A 305 -3.89 -1.74 14.20
CA ARG A 305 -3.43 -0.66 15.09
C ARG A 305 -2.50 0.32 14.38
N VAL A 306 -1.98 -0.06 13.24
CA VAL A 306 -1.07 0.72 12.36
C VAL A 306 -1.54 0.56 10.92
N ILE A 307 -1.45 1.60 10.12
CA ILE A 307 -1.95 1.64 8.74
C ILE A 307 -0.82 1.90 7.74
#